data_76f47c7fbe856fbd7a6118e471c62d95
#
_entry.id   76f47c7fbe856fbd7a6118e471c62d95
#
_cell.length_a   1.000
_cell.length_b   1.000
_cell.length_c   1.000
_cell.angle_alpha   90.00
_cell.angle_beta   90.00
_cell.angle_gamma   90.00
#
_symmetry.space_group_name_H-M   'P 1'
#
loop_
_entity.id
_entity.type
_entity.pdbx_description
1 polymer ?
#
loop_
_entity_poly.entity_id
_entity_poly.type
_entity_poly.pdbx_seq_one_letter_code
_entity_poly.pdbx_strand_id
1 'polypeptide(L)'
;LLLSAIKDDDPVIFMEHKRLYMTSCEVPKNLNPIPLGKGKIRKQGDDITIIAVQRMNMFAEQAALEVLDKNINCEIIDPRSYSPLDEDMILSSVKKTGKVIVIDESNPKCSLASEIVSIISEKSFHDLKEPIIKITAPHTPVPFSPILEDYYIPSKDRILKAINKLR
;
A
#
# COMPACT_ATOMS: atom_id res chain seq x y z
N LEU A 1 2.14 9.44 -13.68
CA LEU A 1 1.87 10.40 -12.59
C LEU A 1 2.65 11.71 -12.76
N LEU A 2 3.99 11.70 -12.91
CA LEU A 2 4.77 12.93 -13.06
C LEU A 2 4.30 13.80 -14.24
N LEU A 3 3.98 13.19 -15.40
CA LEU A 3 3.42 13.92 -16.54
C LEU A 3 2.07 14.56 -16.22
N SER A 4 1.25 13.91 -15.39
CA SER A 4 -0.02 14.48 -14.93
C SER A 4 0.21 15.64 -13.98
N ALA A 5 1.12 15.49 -13.02
CA ALA A 5 1.49 16.53 -12.07
C ALA A 5 2.04 17.80 -12.76
N ILE A 6 2.86 17.63 -13.84
CA ILE A 6 3.39 18.76 -14.62
C ILE A 6 2.29 19.48 -15.42
N LYS A 7 1.24 18.77 -15.82
CA LYS A 7 0.13 19.29 -16.63
C LYS A 7 -1.05 19.80 -15.81
N ASP A 8 -0.99 19.61 -14.49
CA ASP A 8 -2.04 20.07 -13.59
C ASP A 8 -1.96 21.59 -13.41
N ASP A 9 -3.09 22.26 -13.37
CA ASP A 9 -3.18 23.72 -13.17
C ASP A 9 -2.96 24.11 -11.70
N ASP A 10 -3.12 23.15 -10.77
CA ASP A 10 -2.89 23.35 -9.35
C ASP A 10 -1.48 22.95 -8.93
N PRO A 11 -0.93 23.52 -7.84
CA PRO A 11 0.34 23.09 -7.27
C PRO A 11 0.29 21.63 -6.80
N VAL A 12 1.18 20.79 -7.33
CA VAL A 12 1.28 19.36 -6.97
C VAL A 12 2.55 19.09 -6.19
N ILE A 13 2.42 18.47 -5.01
CA ILE A 13 3.56 17.92 -4.27
C ILE A 13 3.79 16.49 -4.75
N PHE A 14 4.88 16.27 -5.49
CA PHE A 14 5.26 14.96 -6.02
C PHE A 14 6.34 14.32 -5.16
N MET A 15 5.96 13.29 -4.38
CA MET A 15 6.85 12.59 -3.45
C MET A 15 7.42 11.34 -4.08
N GLU A 16 8.74 11.21 -4.09
CA GLU A 16 9.47 10.07 -4.63
C GLU A 16 10.21 9.30 -3.53
N HIS A 17 10.28 7.99 -3.67
CA HIS A 17 11.00 7.14 -2.74
C HIS A 17 12.41 6.86 -3.25
N LYS A 18 13.45 7.38 -2.61
CA LYS A 18 14.85 7.29 -3.05
C LYS A 18 15.33 5.87 -3.36
N ARG A 19 14.95 4.87 -2.53
CA ARG A 19 15.35 3.47 -2.75
C ARG A 19 14.69 2.83 -3.98
N LEU A 20 13.67 3.46 -4.58
CA LEU A 20 13.06 2.99 -5.82
C LEU A 20 13.80 3.47 -7.08
N TYR A 21 14.69 4.44 -6.99
CA TYR A 21 15.46 4.94 -8.15
C TYR A 21 16.37 3.88 -8.79
N MET A 22 16.77 2.87 -8.00
CA MET A 22 17.61 1.78 -8.49
C MET A 22 16.80 0.62 -9.09
N THR A 23 15.47 0.71 -9.13
CA THR A 23 14.63 -0.29 -9.78
C THR A 23 14.48 0.00 -11.26
N SER A 24 14.55 -1.05 -12.09
CA SER A 24 14.35 -0.94 -13.53
C SER A 24 13.03 -1.56 -13.93
N CYS A 25 12.38 -1.00 -14.94
CA CYS A 25 11.19 -1.57 -15.56
C CYS A 25 11.18 -1.27 -17.06
N GLU A 26 10.39 -2.01 -17.81
CA GLU A 26 10.14 -1.69 -19.22
C GLU A 26 9.36 -0.38 -19.32
N VAL A 27 9.81 0.49 -20.25
CA VAL A 27 9.13 1.74 -20.55
C VAL A 27 8.23 1.53 -21.76
N PRO A 28 6.92 1.77 -21.64
CA PRO A 28 6.01 1.65 -22.79
C PRO A 28 6.34 2.70 -23.86
N LYS A 29 6.20 2.33 -25.14
CA LYS A 29 6.46 3.24 -26.27
C LYS A 29 5.60 4.52 -26.20
N ASN A 30 4.36 4.39 -25.74
CA ASN A 30 3.44 5.51 -25.54
C ASN A 30 3.24 5.75 -24.05
N LEU A 31 3.72 6.91 -23.57
CA LEU A 31 3.56 7.35 -22.20
C LEU A 31 2.24 8.14 -22.10
N ASN A 32 1.19 7.47 -21.63
CA ASN A 32 -0.06 8.16 -21.30
C ASN A 32 0.00 8.74 -19.88
N PRO A 33 -0.46 9.98 -19.66
CA PRO A 33 -0.61 10.52 -18.32
C PRO A 33 -1.52 9.63 -17.47
N ILE A 34 -1.07 9.32 -16.25
CA ILE A 34 -1.88 8.57 -15.28
C ILE A 34 -2.68 9.60 -14.48
N PRO A 35 -4.01 9.52 -14.42
CA PRO A 35 -4.81 10.48 -13.68
C PRO A 35 -4.40 10.57 -12.21
N LEU A 36 -4.31 11.78 -11.66
CA LEU A 36 -4.15 12.00 -10.23
C LEU A 36 -5.42 11.54 -9.49
N GLY A 37 -5.27 11.07 -8.27
CA GLY A 37 -6.39 10.53 -7.51
C GLY A 37 -6.85 9.12 -7.94
N LYS A 38 -6.10 8.46 -8.84
CA LYS A 38 -6.40 7.08 -9.24
C LYS A 38 -5.31 6.12 -8.81
N GLY A 39 -5.72 5.16 -7.98
CA GLY A 39 -4.87 4.05 -7.54
C GLY A 39 -4.67 2.99 -8.63
N LYS A 40 -4.00 1.92 -8.26
CA LYS A 40 -3.80 0.74 -9.12
C LYS A 40 -3.94 -0.54 -8.33
N ILE A 41 -4.75 -1.48 -8.85
CA ILE A 41 -4.67 -2.87 -8.41
C ILE A 41 -3.44 -3.48 -9.07
N ARG A 42 -2.43 -3.79 -8.27
CA ARG A 42 -1.17 -4.39 -8.73
C ARG A 42 -1.29 -5.90 -8.89
N LYS A 43 -2.09 -6.54 -8.05
CA LYS A 43 -2.43 -7.95 -8.11
C LYS A 43 -3.90 -8.12 -7.73
N GLN A 44 -4.65 -8.86 -8.53
CA GLN A 44 -6.03 -9.25 -8.21
C GLN A 44 -6.02 -10.38 -7.18
N GLY A 45 -7.04 -10.37 -6.31
CA GLY A 45 -7.24 -11.40 -5.29
C GLY A 45 -8.58 -11.25 -4.58
N ASP A 46 -9.01 -12.30 -3.89
CA ASP A 46 -10.35 -12.38 -3.31
C ASP A 46 -10.36 -12.68 -1.80
N ASP A 47 -9.19 -12.99 -1.19
CA ASP A 47 -9.13 -13.41 0.20
C ASP A 47 -8.75 -12.28 1.16
N ILE A 48 -7.73 -11.48 0.82
CA ILE A 48 -7.19 -10.42 1.67
C ILE A 48 -6.84 -9.21 0.82
N THR A 49 -7.30 -8.02 1.20
CA THR A 49 -6.84 -6.75 0.63
C THR A 49 -5.59 -6.27 1.33
N ILE A 50 -4.53 -6.04 0.57
CA ILE A 50 -3.29 -5.42 1.06
C ILE A 50 -3.14 -4.06 0.39
N ILE A 51 -3.21 -2.99 1.17
CA ILE A 51 -2.99 -1.63 0.70
C ILE A 51 -1.55 -1.26 1.07
N ALA A 52 -0.72 -1.08 0.07
CA ALA A 52 0.72 -0.88 0.26
C ALA A 52 1.18 0.44 -0.36
N VAL A 53 1.93 1.22 0.42
CA VAL A 53 2.39 2.56 0.05
C VAL A 53 3.79 2.48 -0.54
N GLN A 54 4.00 3.08 -1.71
CA GLN A 54 5.29 3.23 -2.38
C GLN A 54 6.11 1.92 -2.44
N ARG A 55 7.29 1.86 -1.79
CA ARG A 55 8.18 0.69 -1.77
C ARG A 55 7.54 -0.54 -1.14
N MET A 56 6.58 -0.34 -0.22
CA MET A 56 5.89 -1.46 0.43
C MET A 56 5.13 -2.35 -0.54
N ASN A 57 4.78 -1.83 -1.73
CA ASN A 57 4.19 -2.65 -2.80
C ASN A 57 5.10 -3.84 -3.19
N MET A 58 6.42 -3.64 -3.26
CA MET A 58 7.35 -4.72 -3.61
C MET A 58 7.33 -5.84 -2.56
N PHE A 59 7.31 -5.49 -1.28
CA PHE A 59 7.24 -6.48 -0.20
C PHE A 59 5.88 -7.16 -0.13
N ALA A 60 4.80 -6.42 -0.41
CA ALA A 60 3.45 -6.99 -0.50
C ALA A 60 3.33 -8.00 -1.64
N GLU A 61 3.88 -7.69 -2.82
CA GLU A 61 3.91 -8.61 -3.97
C GLU A 61 4.70 -9.89 -3.66
N GLN A 62 5.88 -9.75 -3.06
CA GLN A 62 6.70 -10.89 -2.65
C GLN A 62 5.98 -11.78 -1.61
N ALA A 63 5.36 -11.16 -0.61
CA ALA A 63 4.60 -11.90 0.40
C ALA A 63 3.37 -12.60 -0.20
N ALA A 64 2.63 -11.92 -1.09
CA ALA A 64 1.46 -12.49 -1.77
C ALA A 64 1.82 -13.67 -2.67
N LEU A 65 2.98 -13.65 -3.34
CA LEU A 65 3.46 -14.78 -4.13
C LEU A 65 3.78 -16.00 -3.25
N GLU A 66 4.41 -15.80 -2.08
CA GLU A 66 4.78 -16.87 -1.17
C GLU A 66 3.58 -17.59 -0.54
N VAL A 67 2.44 -16.93 -0.42
CA VAL A 67 1.24 -17.53 0.17
C VAL A 67 0.29 -18.16 -0.87
N LEU A 68 0.57 -18.03 -2.15
CA LEU A 68 -0.22 -18.67 -3.20
C LEU A 68 -0.27 -20.20 -3.05
N ASP A 69 0.85 -20.82 -2.68
CA ASP A 69 0.92 -22.26 -2.45
C ASP A 69 0.05 -22.73 -1.27
N LYS A 70 -0.37 -21.78 -0.43
CA LYS A 70 -1.30 -22.01 0.69
C LYS A 70 -2.76 -21.71 0.32
N ASN A 71 -3.05 -21.51 -0.95
CA ASN A 71 -4.36 -21.10 -1.47
C ASN A 71 -4.88 -19.78 -0.85
N ILE A 72 -3.98 -18.82 -0.60
CA ILE A 72 -4.35 -17.46 -0.17
C ILE A 72 -4.08 -16.51 -1.33
N ASN A 73 -5.14 -15.92 -1.87
CA ASN A 73 -5.07 -15.01 -3.00
C ASN A 73 -5.26 -13.54 -2.54
N CYS A 74 -4.15 -12.85 -2.29
CA CYS A 74 -4.19 -11.45 -1.85
C CYS A 74 -4.40 -10.51 -3.03
N GLU A 75 -5.29 -9.52 -2.84
CA GLU A 75 -5.39 -8.34 -3.70
C GLU A 75 -4.45 -7.26 -3.20
N ILE A 76 -3.63 -6.68 -4.09
CA ILE A 76 -2.68 -5.62 -3.73
C ILE A 76 -3.10 -4.33 -4.40
N ILE A 77 -3.30 -3.30 -3.58
CA ILE A 77 -3.65 -1.94 -4.01
C ILE A 77 -2.49 -1.00 -3.72
N ASP A 78 -2.08 -0.30 -4.77
CA ASP A 78 -1.19 0.86 -4.71
C ASP A 78 -2.05 2.13 -4.83
N PRO A 79 -2.21 2.92 -3.77
CA PRO A 79 -3.05 4.12 -3.80
C PRO A 79 -2.49 5.22 -4.71
N ARG A 80 -1.18 5.28 -4.95
CA ARG A 80 -0.46 6.24 -5.81
C ARG A 80 -0.61 7.70 -5.42
N SER A 81 -1.83 8.16 -5.15
CA SER A 81 -2.15 9.53 -4.73
C SER A 81 -2.63 9.51 -3.29
N TYR A 82 -2.17 10.48 -2.49
CA TYR A 82 -2.56 10.61 -1.09
C TYR A 82 -3.72 11.58 -0.92
N SER A 83 -3.72 12.62 -1.76
CA SER A 83 -4.79 13.60 -1.86
C SER A 83 -4.86 14.09 -3.31
N PRO A 84 -5.99 13.86 -4.02
CA PRO A 84 -7.10 13.01 -3.61
C PRO A 84 -6.72 11.52 -3.54
N LEU A 85 -7.32 10.77 -2.60
CA LEU A 85 -7.18 9.32 -2.47
C LEU A 85 -8.28 8.61 -3.28
N ASP A 86 -7.98 7.48 -3.91
CA ASP A 86 -8.97 6.63 -4.60
C ASP A 86 -9.73 5.76 -3.58
N GLU A 87 -10.61 6.38 -2.81
CA GLU A 87 -11.39 5.70 -1.80
C GLU A 87 -12.30 4.62 -2.38
N ASP A 88 -12.92 4.87 -3.54
CA ASP A 88 -13.83 3.91 -4.18
C ASP A 88 -13.14 2.59 -4.49
N MET A 89 -11.90 2.63 -5.00
CA MET A 89 -11.11 1.44 -5.25
C MET A 89 -10.83 0.68 -3.95
N ILE A 90 -10.41 1.38 -2.90
CA ILE A 90 -10.10 0.79 -1.60
C ILE A 90 -11.35 0.13 -1.02
N LEU A 91 -12.46 0.86 -0.93
CA LEU A 91 -13.71 0.37 -0.34
C LEU A 91 -14.30 -0.81 -1.13
N SER A 92 -14.22 -0.78 -2.46
CA SER A 92 -14.65 -1.90 -3.30
C SER A 92 -13.86 -3.18 -3.02
N SER A 93 -12.55 -3.07 -2.83
CA SER A 93 -11.70 -4.21 -2.48
C SER A 93 -12.02 -4.72 -1.06
N VAL A 94 -12.17 -3.82 -0.09
CA VAL A 94 -12.54 -4.18 1.28
C VAL A 94 -13.87 -4.93 1.31
N LYS A 95 -14.89 -4.45 0.60
CA LYS A 95 -16.18 -5.11 0.49
C LYS A 95 -16.07 -6.52 -0.11
N LYS A 96 -15.18 -6.72 -1.06
CA LYS A 96 -14.95 -8.02 -1.69
C LYS A 96 -14.30 -9.02 -0.72
N THR A 97 -13.24 -8.63 -0.04
CA THR A 97 -12.42 -9.54 0.77
C THR A 97 -12.85 -9.61 2.24
N GLY A 98 -13.20 -8.49 2.83
CA GLY A 98 -13.52 -8.34 4.24
C GLY A 98 -12.33 -8.43 5.19
N LYS A 99 -11.12 -8.67 4.69
CA LYS A 99 -9.86 -8.80 5.45
C LYS A 99 -8.84 -7.82 4.90
N VAL A 100 -8.27 -6.98 5.77
CA VAL A 100 -7.47 -5.83 5.33
C VAL A 100 -6.15 -5.72 6.07
N ILE A 101 -5.09 -5.51 5.30
CA ILE A 101 -3.76 -5.14 5.78
C ILE A 101 -3.39 -3.80 5.14
N VAL A 102 -3.00 -2.81 5.93
CA VAL A 102 -2.47 -1.52 5.44
C VAL A 102 -1.01 -1.41 5.83
N ILE A 103 -0.14 -1.14 4.85
CA ILE A 103 1.31 -1.15 5.03
C ILE A 103 1.91 0.19 4.59
N ASP A 104 2.65 0.84 5.50
CA ASP A 104 3.29 2.13 5.29
C ASP A 104 4.63 2.19 6.04
N GLU A 105 5.65 2.78 5.45
CA GLU A 105 6.96 3.00 6.13
C GLU A 105 6.92 4.12 7.17
N SER A 106 5.86 4.91 7.19
CA SER A 106 5.71 6.04 8.11
C SER A 106 5.44 5.61 9.56
N ASN A 107 5.40 6.57 10.45
CA ASN A 107 5.02 6.39 11.85
C ASN A 107 3.58 5.87 11.97
N PRO A 108 3.24 5.17 13.07
CA PRO A 108 1.90 4.63 13.27
C PRO A 108 0.83 5.71 13.56
N LYS A 109 1.25 6.95 13.82
CA LYS A 109 0.36 8.09 14.12
C LYS A 109 0.40 9.12 12.99
N CYS A 110 -0.75 9.72 12.68
CA CYS A 110 -0.87 10.77 11.65
C CYS A 110 -0.24 10.36 10.31
N SER A 111 -0.42 9.11 9.92
CA SER A 111 0.11 8.55 8.68
C SER A 111 -1.00 8.28 7.67
N LEU A 112 -0.63 8.12 6.40
CA LEU A 112 -1.59 7.69 5.37
C LEU A 112 -2.25 6.35 5.74
N ALA A 113 -1.50 5.42 6.34
CA ALA A 113 -2.07 4.18 6.83
C ALA A 113 -3.15 4.41 7.90
N SER A 114 -2.98 5.39 8.77
CA SER A 114 -4.00 5.73 9.78
C SER A 114 -5.24 6.35 9.13
N GLU A 115 -5.06 7.20 8.12
CA GLU A 115 -6.15 7.79 7.36
C GLU A 115 -6.96 6.71 6.63
N ILE A 116 -6.27 5.80 5.91
CA ILE A 116 -6.93 4.69 5.21
C ILE A 116 -7.73 3.81 6.17
N VAL A 117 -7.16 3.47 7.34
CA VAL A 117 -7.86 2.72 8.38
C VAL A 117 -9.10 3.47 8.89
N SER A 118 -9.01 4.79 9.07
CA SER A 118 -10.14 5.63 9.47
C SER A 118 -11.26 5.60 8.43
N ILE A 119 -10.94 5.83 7.16
CA ILE A 119 -11.89 5.80 6.04
C ILE A 119 -12.60 4.44 5.95
N ILE A 120 -11.86 3.33 6.03
CA ILE A 120 -12.45 2.00 5.99
C ILE A 120 -13.36 1.78 7.19
N SER A 121 -12.94 2.19 8.39
CA SER A 121 -13.73 2.04 9.61
C SER A 121 -15.01 2.86 9.59
N GLU A 122 -14.99 4.05 8.97
CA GLU A 122 -16.15 4.91 8.84
C GLU A 122 -17.13 4.41 7.76
N LYS A 123 -16.60 4.03 6.58
CA LYS A 123 -17.42 3.81 5.38
C LYS A 123 -17.68 2.35 5.05
N SER A 124 -16.92 1.39 5.61
CA SER A 124 -16.98 -0.04 5.27
C SER A 124 -16.85 -0.96 6.49
N PHE A 125 -17.14 -0.46 7.69
CA PHE A 125 -17.03 -1.25 8.93
C PHE A 125 -17.82 -2.56 8.88
N HIS A 126 -19.02 -2.53 8.32
CA HIS A 126 -19.89 -3.71 8.23
C HIS A 126 -19.45 -4.75 7.19
N ASP A 127 -18.52 -4.39 6.31
CA ASP A 127 -17.91 -5.31 5.33
C ASP A 127 -16.71 -6.07 5.91
N LEU A 128 -16.19 -5.63 7.06
CA LEU A 128 -15.03 -6.24 7.70
C LEU A 128 -15.41 -7.55 8.39
N LYS A 129 -14.65 -8.62 8.11
CA LYS A 129 -14.74 -9.93 8.76
C LYS A 129 -13.76 -10.08 9.91
N GLU A 130 -12.69 -9.30 9.89
CA GLU A 130 -11.59 -9.30 10.86
C GLU A 130 -11.12 -7.87 11.15
N PRO A 131 -10.48 -7.61 12.30
CA PRO A 131 -9.87 -6.32 12.58
C PRO A 131 -8.80 -5.98 11.54
N ILE A 132 -8.75 -4.70 11.11
CA ILE A 132 -7.74 -4.23 10.18
C ILE A 132 -6.35 -4.34 10.81
N ILE A 133 -5.39 -4.93 10.09
CA ILE A 133 -4.00 -4.98 10.53
C ILE A 133 -3.23 -3.82 9.88
N LYS A 134 -2.71 -2.92 10.70
CA LYS A 134 -1.83 -1.83 10.27
C LYS A 134 -0.37 -2.18 10.55
N ILE A 135 0.47 -2.20 9.50
CA ILE A 135 1.91 -2.45 9.58
C ILE A 135 2.64 -1.15 9.27
N THR A 136 3.31 -0.59 10.25
CA THR A 136 4.08 0.64 10.12
C THR A 136 5.46 0.48 10.73
N ALA A 137 6.34 1.47 10.51
CA ALA A 137 7.55 1.61 11.30
C ALA A 137 7.20 1.90 12.78
N PRO A 138 8.09 1.64 13.74
CA PRO A 138 7.88 2.00 15.13
C PRO A 138 7.86 3.52 15.33
N HIS A 139 7.18 3.99 16.38
CA HIS A 139 7.11 5.43 16.70
C HIS A 139 8.38 5.93 17.38
N THR A 140 9.48 5.92 16.64
CA THR A 140 10.81 6.37 17.07
C THR A 140 11.50 7.10 15.91
N PRO A 141 12.53 7.91 16.15
CA PRO A 141 13.34 8.48 15.08
C PRO A 141 13.93 7.38 14.19
N VAL A 142 14.08 7.68 12.90
CA VAL A 142 14.69 6.77 11.94
C VAL A 142 16.17 6.58 12.27
N PRO A 143 16.66 5.35 12.47
CA PRO A 143 18.07 5.12 12.73
C PRO A 143 18.91 5.38 11.48
N PHE A 144 20.16 5.83 11.68
CA PHE A 144 21.09 6.11 10.59
C PHE A 144 21.81 4.84 10.07
N SER A 145 22.07 3.87 10.97
CA SER A 145 22.74 2.62 10.60
C SER A 145 21.89 1.80 9.64
N PRO A 146 22.41 1.32 8.49
CA PRO A 146 21.65 0.49 7.54
C PRO A 146 21.01 -0.75 8.17
N ILE A 147 21.72 -1.44 9.07
CA ILE A 147 21.20 -2.62 9.78
C ILE A 147 19.99 -2.28 10.64
N LEU A 148 20.06 -1.15 11.36
CA LEU A 148 18.94 -0.69 12.19
C LEU A 148 17.79 -0.14 11.34
N GLU A 149 18.10 0.53 10.22
CA GLU A 149 17.09 1.00 9.28
C GLU A 149 16.31 -0.16 8.66
N ASP A 150 17.00 -1.24 8.26
CA ASP A 150 16.35 -2.43 7.72
C ASP A 150 15.46 -3.14 8.76
N TYR A 151 15.84 -3.09 10.04
CA TYR A 151 15.00 -3.58 11.13
C TYR A 151 13.81 -2.66 11.42
N TYR A 152 13.97 -1.35 11.23
CA TYR A 152 12.96 -0.33 11.47
C TYR A 152 11.83 -0.40 10.43
N ILE A 153 12.16 -0.61 9.16
CA ILE A 153 11.20 -0.61 8.04
C ILE A 153 10.32 -1.89 8.09
N PRO A 154 9.02 -1.79 7.74
CA PRO A 154 8.19 -2.96 7.56
C PRO A 154 8.80 -3.97 6.58
N SER A 155 8.92 -5.23 7.00
CA SER A 155 9.53 -6.29 6.18
C SER A 155 8.47 -7.24 5.59
N LYS A 156 8.88 -8.02 4.57
CA LYS A 156 8.07 -9.10 4.01
C LYS A 156 7.58 -10.07 5.11
N ASP A 157 8.44 -10.41 6.09
CA ASP A 157 8.08 -11.34 7.17
C ASP A 157 6.97 -10.80 8.08
N ARG A 158 6.94 -9.48 8.32
CA ARG A 158 5.84 -8.85 9.06
C ARG A 158 4.52 -8.95 8.28
N ILE A 159 4.57 -8.83 6.95
CA ILE A 159 3.41 -9.00 6.08
C ILE A 159 2.92 -10.46 6.10
N LEU A 160 3.82 -11.43 5.97
CA LEU A 160 3.49 -12.85 6.06
C LEU A 160 2.84 -13.23 7.39
N LYS A 161 3.35 -12.69 8.51
CA LYS A 161 2.72 -12.87 9.83
C LYS A 161 1.31 -12.30 9.87
N ALA A 162 1.07 -11.13 9.27
CA ALA A 162 -0.25 -10.51 9.22
C ALA A 162 -1.23 -11.33 8.35
N ILE A 163 -0.78 -11.80 7.18
CA ILE A 163 -1.58 -12.67 6.30
C ILE A 163 -1.99 -13.95 7.06
N ASN A 164 -1.02 -14.61 7.73
CA ASN A 164 -1.31 -15.83 8.49
C ASN A 164 -2.26 -15.60 9.67
N LYS A 165 -2.33 -14.41 10.24
CA LYS A 165 -3.25 -14.07 11.31
C LYS A 165 -4.69 -13.87 10.82
N LEU A 166 -4.87 -13.43 9.55
CA LEU A 166 -6.17 -13.22 8.92
C LEU A 166 -6.71 -14.46 8.17
N ARG A 167 -5.96 -15.55 8.20
CA ARG A 167 -6.30 -16.82 7.52
C ARG A 167 -7.54 -17.52 8.08
#